data_f2b83582cf634f509a1b7211d1d1f0a4
#
_entry.id   f2b83582cf634f509a1b7211d1d1f0a4
#
_cell.length_a   1.000
_cell.length_b   1.000
_cell.length_c   1.000
_cell.angle_alpha   90.00
_cell.angle_beta   90.00
_cell.angle_gamma   90.00
#
_symmetry.space_group_name_H-M   'P 1'
#
loop_
_entity.id
_entity.type
_entity.pdbx_description
1 polymer ?
#
loop_
_entity_poly.entity_id
_entity_poly.type
_entity_poly.pdbx_seq_one_letter_code
_entity_poly.pdbx_strand_id
1 'polypeptide(L)'
;AVFEHLINGQDVIAMAAEILRAKNFHSAIILARGTSANAGLFLRQLIECEIGLPVSMASSATISIYRRHLRLDGVLLVGLSQSGESPDLISFAESAMRSGAFFLAVTNAANSPMAQMADIHLDLGAKTEKAVAATKSYAAELLLSKLLVDRWIGHDAIPSLLISEARRLVGESEGNAELVSGFVGEVGITVLGRGYSYANAKETALKIQETSRIPVQAYSAAEFLHGPIATLDLESRVIVVAPFESLSIGFQQAIDRVRAITPRISWIGKSEFGKPSETRLGGSEVQDEIWSTIADSIVLQSFANALSLASGLNPDAPEGLSKITKTR
;
A
#
# COMPACT_ATOMS: atom_id res chain seq x y z
N ALA A 1 12.22 2.88 13.80
CA ALA A 1 12.99 1.62 13.75
C ALA A 1 13.05 1.05 12.33
N VAL A 2 11.90 0.68 11.67
CA VAL A 2 11.93 0.08 10.32
C VAL A 2 12.43 1.07 9.27
N PHE A 3 11.93 2.30 9.25
CA PHE A 3 12.39 3.35 8.34
C PHE A 3 13.89 3.64 8.52
N GLU A 4 14.34 3.73 9.76
CA GLU A 4 15.78 3.92 10.06
C GLU A 4 16.63 2.76 9.55
N HIS A 5 16.14 1.52 9.69
CA HIS A 5 16.85 0.34 9.18
C HIS A 5 17.01 0.41 7.65
N LEU A 6 15.93 0.68 6.92
CA LEU A 6 15.96 0.77 5.45
C LEU A 6 16.81 1.95 4.95
N ILE A 7 16.73 3.11 5.63
CA ILE A 7 17.53 4.29 5.28
C ILE A 7 19.03 4.05 5.56
N ASN A 8 19.38 3.33 6.62
CA ASN A 8 20.78 2.99 6.91
C ASN A 8 21.32 1.84 6.06
N GLY A 9 20.46 0.97 5.54
CA GLY A 9 20.81 -0.18 4.70
C GLY A 9 20.80 0.09 3.20
N GLN A 10 20.94 1.33 2.75
CA GLN A 10 20.80 1.71 1.34
C GLN A 10 21.82 1.10 0.38
N ASP A 11 22.97 0.61 0.86
CA ASP A 11 23.99 0.01 -0.01
C ASP A 11 23.45 -1.20 -0.78
N VAL A 12 22.67 -2.07 -0.11
CA VAL A 12 22.05 -3.23 -0.76
C VAL A 12 21.01 -2.81 -1.78
N ILE A 13 20.23 -1.76 -1.48
CA ILE A 13 19.23 -1.19 -2.40
C ILE A 13 19.93 -0.56 -3.60
N ALA A 14 21.04 0.15 -3.39
CA ALA A 14 21.83 0.76 -4.45
C ALA A 14 22.42 -0.32 -5.39
N MET A 15 22.98 -1.39 -4.85
CA MET A 15 23.49 -2.53 -5.65
C MET A 15 22.36 -3.17 -6.49
N ALA A 16 21.19 -3.39 -5.89
CA ALA A 16 20.03 -3.90 -6.61
C ALA A 16 19.63 -2.96 -7.77
N ALA A 17 19.56 -1.68 -7.51
CA ALA A 17 19.22 -0.66 -8.50
C ALA A 17 20.24 -0.60 -9.66
N GLU A 18 21.54 -0.76 -9.38
CA GLU A 18 22.58 -0.84 -10.41
C GLU A 18 22.40 -2.06 -11.33
N ILE A 19 22.09 -3.24 -10.74
CA ILE A 19 21.79 -4.44 -11.52
C ILE A 19 20.56 -4.22 -12.41
N LEU A 20 19.47 -3.64 -11.84
CA LEU A 20 18.25 -3.36 -12.61
C LEU A 20 18.51 -2.36 -13.74
N ARG A 21 19.30 -1.32 -13.48
CA ARG A 21 19.67 -0.31 -14.49
C ARG A 21 20.49 -0.88 -15.64
N ALA A 22 21.34 -1.86 -15.37
CA ALA A 22 22.15 -2.52 -16.38
C ALA A 22 21.34 -3.46 -17.31
N LYS A 23 20.10 -3.77 -16.93
CA LYS A 23 19.21 -4.63 -17.72
C LYS A 23 18.22 -3.79 -18.53
N ASN A 24 17.90 -4.27 -19.73
CA ASN A 24 16.95 -3.61 -20.63
C ASN A 24 15.58 -4.29 -20.53
N PHE A 25 14.81 -3.93 -19.49
CA PHE A 25 13.44 -4.41 -19.35
C PHE A 25 12.49 -3.62 -20.25
N HIS A 26 11.51 -4.31 -20.84
CA HIS A 26 10.44 -3.66 -21.62
C HIS A 26 9.12 -3.57 -20.85
N SER A 27 8.98 -4.29 -19.74
CA SER A 27 7.82 -4.23 -18.86
C SER A 27 8.14 -4.84 -17.49
N ALA A 28 7.28 -4.58 -16.51
CA ALA A 28 7.37 -5.23 -15.22
C ALA A 28 6.03 -5.89 -14.84
N ILE A 29 6.10 -6.91 -14.00
CA ILE A 29 4.95 -7.58 -13.39
C ILE A 29 5.14 -7.57 -11.88
N ILE A 30 4.13 -7.10 -11.15
CA ILE A 30 4.11 -7.15 -9.69
C ILE A 30 3.31 -8.36 -9.24
N LEU A 31 3.93 -9.20 -8.45
CA LEU A 31 3.39 -10.44 -7.89
C LEU A 31 3.20 -10.27 -6.38
N ALA A 32 1.95 -10.12 -5.93
CA ALA A 32 1.64 -9.88 -4.53
C ALA A 32 0.20 -10.26 -4.18
N ARG A 33 -0.12 -10.31 -2.87
CA ARG A 33 -1.46 -10.56 -2.30
C ARG A 33 -1.73 -9.65 -1.11
N GLY A 34 -3.02 -9.41 -0.82
CA GLY A 34 -3.45 -8.66 0.36
C GLY A 34 -2.76 -7.31 0.49
N THR A 35 -2.24 -7.02 1.67
CA THR A 35 -1.48 -5.80 1.99
C THR A 35 -0.32 -5.54 1.04
N SER A 36 0.48 -6.57 0.73
CA SER A 36 1.59 -6.43 -0.23
C SER A 36 1.11 -6.12 -1.65
N ALA A 37 -0.11 -6.56 -2.05
CA ALA A 37 -0.68 -6.15 -3.33
C ALA A 37 -1.05 -4.66 -3.35
N ASN A 38 -1.50 -4.11 -2.21
CA ASN A 38 -1.73 -2.68 -2.08
C ASN A 38 -0.41 -1.89 -2.16
N ALA A 39 0.66 -2.35 -1.50
CA ALA A 39 2.00 -1.79 -1.69
C ALA A 39 2.49 -1.92 -3.15
N GLY A 40 2.13 -3.03 -3.80
CA GLY A 40 2.41 -3.24 -5.23
C GLY A 40 1.75 -2.20 -6.15
N LEU A 41 0.58 -1.69 -5.80
CA LEU A 41 -0.05 -0.58 -6.55
C LEU A 41 0.76 0.71 -6.45
N PHE A 42 1.34 0.98 -5.29
CA PHE A 42 2.25 2.12 -5.11
C PHE A 42 3.54 1.95 -5.93
N LEU A 43 4.18 0.78 -5.85
CA LEU A 43 5.37 0.47 -6.63
C LEU A 43 5.09 0.54 -8.14
N ARG A 44 3.94 0.03 -8.59
CA ARG A 44 3.49 0.16 -9.97
C ARG A 44 3.49 1.62 -10.41
N GLN A 45 2.84 2.50 -9.63
CA GLN A 45 2.74 3.92 -9.95
C GLN A 45 4.14 4.57 -10.01
N LEU A 46 5.05 4.21 -9.09
CA LEU A 46 6.43 4.69 -9.10
C LEU A 46 7.17 4.27 -10.37
N ILE A 47 7.12 2.99 -10.74
CA ILE A 47 7.82 2.48 -11.93
C ILE A 47 7.26 3.11 -13.22
N GLU A 48 5.92 3.22 -13.32
CA GLU A 48 5.27 3.80 -14.48
C GLU A 48 5.61 5.30 -14.63
N CYS A 49 5.62 6.07 -13.53
CA CYS A 49 5.85 7.52 -13.57
C CYS A 49 7.33 7.88 -13.67
N GLU A 50 8.19 7.24 -12.87
CA GLU A 50 9.59 7.65 -12.73
C GLU A 50 10.53 6.95 -13.72
N ILE A 51 10.20 5.71 -14.11
CA ILE A 51 11.05 4.92 -15.04
C ILE A 51 10.44 4.87 -16.44
N GLY A 52 9.11 5.05 -16.56
CA GLY A 52 8.38 4.95 -17.83
C GLY A 52 8.19 3.51 -18.31
N LEU A 53 8.33 2.53 -17.41
CA LEU A 53 8.21 1.12 -17.73
C LEU A 53 6.76 0.66 -17.49
N PRO A 54 6.06 0.07 -18.49
CA PRO A 54 4.72 -0.45 -18.30
C PRO A 54 4.67 -1.56 -17.24
N VAL A 55 3.71 -1.50 -16.32
CA VAL A 55 3.59 -2.45 -15.20
C VAL A 55 2.21 -3.08 -15.15
N SER A 56 2.15 -4.40 -14.96
CA SER A 56 0.92 -5.13 -14.69
C SER A 56 0.95 -5.81 -13.32
N MET A 57 -0.25 -6.04 -12.74
CA MET A 57 -0.39 -6.90 -11.57
C MET A 57 -0.55 -8.35 -12.02
N ALA A 58 0.17 -9.27 -11.40
CA ALA A 58 0.12 -10.69 -11.75
C ALA A 58 -1.26 -11.31 -11.47
N SER A 59 -1.75 -12.10 -12.40
CA SER A 59 -2.87 -13.02 -12.16
C SER A 59 -2.32 -14.42 -11.87
N SER A 60 -2.16 -14.77 -10.60
CA SER A 60 -1.62 -16.10 -10.23
C SER A 60 -2.50 -17.24 -10.71
N ALA A 61 -3.81 -17.02 -10.93
CA ALA A 61 -4.72 -18.00 -11.52
C ALA A 61 -4.28 -18.50 -12.91
N THR A 62 -3.59 -17.65 -13.67
CA THR A 62 -3.04 -18.04 -14.99
C THR A 62 -2.16 -19.28 -14.88
N ILE A 63 -1.35 -19.37 -13.84
CA ILE A 63 -0.44 -20.48 -13.60
C ILE A 63 -1.11 -21.55 -12.73
N SER A 64 -1.65 -21.15 -11.56
CA SER A 64 -2.13 -22.10 -10.54
C SER A 64 -3.40 -22.85 -10.97
N ILE A 65 -4.31 -22.19 -11.69
CA ILE A 65 -5.59 -22.78 -12.14
C ILE A 65 -5.52 -23.19 -13.60
N TYR A 66 -5.17 -22.25 -14.49
CA TYR A 66 -5.23 -22.51 -15.94
C TYR A 66 -3.99 -23.19 -16.49
N ARG A 67 -2.92 -23.33 -15.69
CA ARG A 67 -1.66 -24.01 -16.05
C ARG A 67 -1.10 -23.52 -17.39
N ARG A 68 -1.15 -22.20 -17.62
CA ARG A 68 -0.62 -21.55 -18.82
C ARG A 68 0.71 -20.88 -18.50
N HIS A 69 1.58 -20.82 -19.49
CA HIS A 69 2.87 -20.12 -19.39
C HIS A 69 2.80 -18.77 -20.09
N LEU A 70 3.39 -17.75 -19.48
CA LEU A 70 3.56 -16.43 -20.07
C LEU A 70 4.90 -16.40 -20.84
N ARG A 71 5.04 -15.47 -21.78
CA ARG A 71 6.32 -15.14 -22.42
C ARG A 71 6.90 -13.96 -21.68
N LEU A 72 8.03 -14.14 -21.00
CA LEU A 72 8.53 -13.16 -20.03
C LEU A 72 10.01 -12.81 -20.23
N ASP A 73 10.57 -13.10 -21.42
CA ASP A 73 11.91 -12.61 -21.77
C ASP A 73 11.94 -11.07 -21.70
N GLY A 74 12.92 -10.50 -21.02
CA GLY A 74 13.04 -9.05 -20.85
C GLY A 74 12.00 -8.43 -19.91
N VAL A 75 11.27 -9.23 -19.11
CA VAL A 75 10.32 -8.78 -18.12
C VAL A 75 10.94 -8.81 -16.72
N LEU A 76 10.76 -7.73 -15.96
CA LEU A 76 11.07 -7.71 -14.53
C LEU A 76 9.86 -8.23 -13.74
N LEU A 77 10.02 -9.35 -13.03
CA LEU A 77 9.07 -9.80 -12.02
C LEU A 77 9.46 -9.23 -10.66
N VAL A 78 8.56 -8.50 -10.00
CA VAL A 78 8.76 -8.02 -8.63
C VAL A 78 7.77 -8.72 -7.71
N GLY A 79 8.27 -9.58 -6.83
CA GLY A 79 7.47 -10.28 -5.83
C GLY A 79 7.49 -9.54 -4.49
N LEU A 80 6.33 -9.07 -4.03
CA LEU A 80 6.18 -8.46 -2.70
C LEU A 80 5.40 -9.42 -1.80
N SER A 81 6.01 -9.84 -0.68
CA SER A 81 5.36 -10.75 0.26
C SER A 81 6.03 -10.69 1.63
N GLN A 82 5.27 -10.36 2.68
CA GLN A 82 5.80 -10.34 4.04
C GLN A 82 6.43 -11.69 4.44
N SER A 83 5.79 -12.82 4.17
CA SER A 83 6.30 -14.16 4.53
C SER A 83 7.18 -14.79 3.45
N GLY A 84 6.96 -14.46 2.18
CA GLY A 84 7.59 -15.15 1.05
C GLY A 84 7.22 -16.63 0.89
N GLU A 85 6.12 -17.09 1.51
CA GLU A 85 5.73 -18.50 1.62
C GLU A 85 4.42 -18.85 0.93
N SER A 86 3.72 -17.91 0.31
CA SER A 86 2.43 -18.16 -0.35
C SER A 86 2.60 -19.11 -1.56
N PRO A 87 1.96 -20.29 -1.56
CA PRO A 87 2.23 -21.32 -2.58
C PRO A 87 1.90 -20.88 -4.00
N ASP A 88 0.85 -20.09 -4.19
CA ASP A 88 0.44 -19.58 -5.49
C ASP A 88 1.43 -18.52 -6.03
N LEU A 89 2.02 -17.71 -5.14
CA LEU A 89 3.06 -16.75 -5.52
C LEU A 89 4.37 -17.48 -5.90
N ILE A 90 4.76 -18.47 -5.11
CA ILE A 90 5.94 -19.30 -5.39
C ILE A 90 5.80 -19.98 -6.75
N SER A 91 4.68 -20.65 -7.00
CA SER A 91 4.40 -21.33 -8.26
C SER A 91 4.41 -20.38 -9.46
N PHE A 92 3.88 -19.14 -9.29
CA PHE A 92 3.95 -18.12 -10.34
C PHE A 92 5.39 -17.69 -10.59
N ALA A 93 6.17 -17.38 -9.54
CA ALA A 93 7.56 -16.95 -9.66
C ALA A 93 8.43 -18.02 -10.35
N GLU A 94 8.31 -19.28 -9.95
CA GLU A 94 9.01 -20.40 -10.60
C GLU A 94 8.67 -20.51 -12.11
N SER A 95 7.38 -20.40 -12.46
CA SER A 95 6.96 -20.44 -13.85
C SER A 95 7.46 -19.24 -14.65
N ALA A 96 7.43 -18.06 -14.05
CA ALA A 96 7.91 -16.82 -14.67
C ALA A 96 9.42 -16.87 -14.94
N MET A 97 10.22 -17.32 -13.98
CA MET A 97 11.68 -17.48 -14.15
C MET A 97 12.01 -18.50 -15.24
N ARG A 98 11.31 -19.63 -15.29
CA ARG A 98 11.47 -20.61 -16.39
C ARG A 98 11.09 -20.03 -17.76
N SER A 99 10.30 -18.97 -17.79
CA SER A 99 9.85 -18.25 -18.99
C SER A 99 10.69 -17.01 -19.30
N GLY A 100 11.85 -16.83 -18.65
CA GLY A 100 12.83 -15.79 -18.93
C GLY A 100 12.70 -14.50 -18.10
N ALA A 101 11.76 -14.42 -17.16
CA ALA A 101 11.67 -13.25 -16.27
C ALA A 101 12.86 -13.13 -15.34
N PHE A 102 13.32 -11.91 -15.11
CA PHE A 102 14.27 -11.59 -14.04
C PHE A 102 13.50 -11.32 -12.76
N PHE A 103 13.81 -12.01 -11.67
CA PHE A 103 13.01 -12.01 -10.45
C PHE A 103 13.68 -11.23 -9.32
N LEU A 104 13.04 -10.13 -8.90
CA LEU A 104 13.33 -9.38 -7.68
C LEU A 104 12.30 -9.76 -6.61
N ALA A 105 12.73 -10.31 -5.50
CA ALA A 105 11.87 -10.57 -4.34
C ALA A 105 12.10 -9.54 -3.23
N VAL A 106 11.01 -9.03 -2.67
CA VAL A 106 11.00 -8.19 -1.46
C VAL A 106 10.24 -8.95 -0.39
N THR A 107 10.91 -9.39 0.66
CA THR A 107 10.29 -10.15 1.75
C THR A 107 10.79 -9.70 3.11
N ASN A 108 10.08 -10.08 4.18
CA ASN A 108 10.53 -9.89 5.56
C ASN A 108 11.12 -11.19 6.14
N ALA A 109 11.48 -12.13 5.29
CA ALA A 109 11.99 -13.46 5.65
C ALA A 109 13.06 -13.88 4.65
N ALA A 110 14.33 -13.59 4.97
CA ALA A 110 15.48 -13.86 4.09
C ALA A 110 15.65 -15.35 3.72
N ASN A 111 15.12 -16.25 4.54
CA ASN A 111 15.18 -17.70 4.30
C ASN A 111 13.89 -18.25 3.63
N SER A 112 12.97 -17.38 3.21
CA SER A 112 11.75 -17.83 2.55
C SER A 112 12.01 -18.41 1.17
N PRO A 113 11.12 -19.28 0.66
CA PRO A 113 11.24 -19.82 -0.70
C PRO A 113 11.34 -18.73 -1.77
N MET A 114 10.56 -17.65 -1.66
CA MET A 114 10.65 -16.54 -2.61
C MET A 114 12.00 -15.83 -2.57
N ALA A 115 12.56 -15.61 -1.37
CA ALA A 115 13.87 -14.97 -1.22
C ALA A 115 14.98 -15.83 -1.80
N GLN A 116 14.93 -17.15 -1.59
CA GLN A 116 15.98 -18.08 -2.04
C GLN A 116 16.00 -18.31 -3.55
N MET A 117 14.86 -18.19 -4.22
CA MET A 117 14.77 -18.40 -5.68
C MET A 117 15.05 -17.13 -6.49
N ALA A 118 14.99 -15.95 -5.89
CA ALA A 118 15.10 -14.68 -6.61
C ALA A 118 16.52 -14.42 -7.13
N ASP A 119 16.63 -13.75 -8.29
CA ASP A 119 17.90 -13.20 -8.79
C ASP A 119 18.42 -12.10 -7.88
N ILE A 120 17.51 -11.32 -7.28
CA ILE A 120 17.80 -10.32 -6.24
C ILE A 120 16.77 -10.46 -5.13
N HIS A 121 17.23 -10.45 -3.88
CA HIS A 121 16.38 -10.36 -2.70
C HIS A 121 16.66 -9.08 -1.92
N LEU A 122 15.61 -8.36 -1.55
CA LEU A 122 15.64 -7.22 -0.64
C LEU A 122 14.86 -7.54 0.62
N ASP A 123 15.51 -7.46 1.78
CA ASP A 123 14.88 -7.69 3.07
C ASP A 123 14.20 -6.41 3.57
N LEU A 124 12.93 -6.51 3.97
CA LEU A 124 12.19 -5.40 4.58
C LEU A 124 12.73 -4.98 5.95
N GLY A 125 13.43 -5.85 6.65
CA GLY A 125 13.95 -5.58 8.00
C GLY A 125 12.88 -5.19 9.02
N ALA A 126 11.62 -5.53 8.76
CA ALA A 126 10.49 -5.13 9.60
C ALA A 126 10.37 -5.95 10.89
N LYS A 127 11.32 -6.85 11.16
CA LYS A 127 11.30 -7.79 12.28
C LYS A 127 10.01 -8.62 12.31
N THR A 128 9.79 -9.41 13.35
CA THR A 128 8.59 -10.24 13.46
C THR A 128 7.33 -9.37 13.57
N GLU A 129 6.39 -9.57 12.66
CA GLU A 129 5.07 -8.97 12.68
C GLU A 129 4.08 -9.97 13.29
N LYS A 130 3.68 -9.72 14.56
CA LYS A 130 2.89 -10.68 15.35
C LYS A 130 1.40 -10.65 14.99
N ALA A 131 0.84 -9.46 14.78
CA ALA A 131 -0.56 -9.28 14.44
C ALA A 131 -0.89 -9.94 13.09
N VAL A 132 -2.11 -10.46 12.95
CA VAL A 132 -2.60 -11.04 11.68
C VAL A 132 -2.64 -9.96 10.60
N ALA A 133 -3.24 -8.82 10.90
CA ALA A 133 -3.26 -7.66 10.02
C ALA A 133 -1.84 -7.06 9.90
N ALA A 134 -1.30 -7.01 8.69
CA ALA A 134 0.02 -6.45 8.43
C ALA A 134 -0.02 -4.92 8.59
N THR A 135 1.01 -4.35 9.20
CA THR A 135 1.13 -2.90 9.44
C THR A 135 2.52 -2.38 9.05
N LYS A 136 3.54 -2.63 9.87
CA LYS A 136 4.88 -2.12 9.64
C LYS A 136 5.55 -2.68 8.38
N SER A 137 5.20 -3.90 7.94
CA SER A 137 5.69 -4.44 6.68
C SER A 137 5.13 -3.67 5.49
N TYR A 138 3.86 -3.24 5.53
CA TYR A 138 3.30 -2.36 4.50
C TYR A 138 4.07 -1.05 4.36
N ALA A 139 4.27 -0.33 5.46
CA ALA A 139 5.03 0.92 5.47
C ALA A 139 6.49 0.71 4.99
N ALA A 140 7.09 -0.45 5.35
CA ALA A 140 8.41 -0.84 4.86
C ALA A 140 8.42 -1.12 3.35
N GLU A 141 7.41 -1.81 2.82
CA GLU A 141 7.27 -2.07 1.38
C GLU A 141 7.13 -0.76 0.59
N LEU A 142 6.38 0.22 1.08
CA LEU A 142 6.27 1.54 0.44
C LEU A 142 7.62 2.27 0.43
N LEU A 143 8.29 2.34 1.59
CA LEU A 143 9.57 3.03 1.71
C LEU A 143 10.65 2.36 0.85
N LEU A 144 10.78 1.04 0.93
CA LEU A 144 11.76 0.29 0.14
C LEU A 144 11.50 0.47 -1.36
N SER A 145 10.23 0.45 -1.79
CA SER A 145 9.84 0.71 -3.18
C SER A 145 10.31 2.08 -3.66
N LYS A 146 10.12 3.12 -2.85
CA LYS A 146 10.57 4.48 -3.17
C LYS A 146 12.10 4.56 -3.24
N LEU A 147 12.79 4.03 -2.23
CA LEU A 147 14.25 4.02 -2.22
C LEU A 147 14.85 3.27 -3.42
N LEU A 148 14.27 2.12 -3.78
CA LEU A 148 14.72 1.34 -4.93
C LEU A 148 14.55 2.10 -6.24
N VAL A 149 13.37 2.70 -6.46
CA VAL A 149 13.09 3.45 -7.70
C VAL A 149 13.96 4.70 -7.77
N ASP A 150 14.13 5.43 -6.66
CA ASP A 150 15.03 6.59 -6.61
C ASP A 150 16.47 6.20 -6.99
N ARG A 151 16.99 5.14 -6.36
CA ARG A 151 18.33 4.64 -6.72
C ARG A 151 18.40 4.17 -8.17
N TRP A 152 17.31 3.60 -8.70
CA TRP A 152 17.25 3.16 -10.10
C TRP A 152 17.38 4.33 -11.09
N ILE A 153 16.77 5.48 -10.80
CA ILE A 153 16.89 6.71 -11.64
C ILE A 153 18.06 7.61 -11.24
N GLY A 154 18.84 7.26 -10.22
CA GLY A 154 20.00 8.02 -9.78
C GLY A 154 19.69 9.14 -8.79
N HIS A 155 18.53 9.09 -8.13
CA HIS A 155 18.18 9.99 -7.03
C HIS A 155 18.51 9.35 -5.69
N ASP A 156 18.78 10.18 -4.67
CA ASP A 156 19.11 9.70 -3.32
C ASP A 156 18.57 10.62 -2.19
N ALA A 157 17.77 11.62 -2.55
CA ALA A 157 17.25 12.57 -1.59
C ALA A 157 16.12 11.98 -0.76
N ILE A 158 16.32 11.93 0.56
CA ILE A 158 15.30 11.54 1.53
C ILE A 158 14.94 12.78 2.36
N PRO A 159 13.64 13.11 2.55
CA PRO A 159 13.25 14.23 3.38
C PRO A 159 13.79 14.10 4.80
N SER A 160 14.50 15.10 5.28
CA SER A 160 15.09 15.11 6.63
C SER A 160 14.06 14.94 7.74
N LEU A 161 12.81 15.37 7.49
CA LEU A 161 11.69 15.25 8.42
C LEU A 161 11.08 13.85 8.49
N LEU A 162 11.34 12.95 7.53
CA LEU A 162 10.61 11.66 7.40
C LEU A 162 10.64 10.84 8.69
N ILE A 163 11.80 10.69 9.32
CA ILE A 163 11.96 9.88 10.53
C ILE A 163 11.28 10.52 11.75
N SER A 164 11.45 11.83 11.94
CA SER A 164 10.80 12.55 13.04
C SER A 164 9.30 12.55 12.88
N GLU A 165 8.83 12.69 11.65
CA GLU A 165 7.42 12.65 11.31
C GLU A 165 6.80 11.27 11.55
N ALA A 166 7.45 10.21 11.11
CA ALA A 166 7.00 8.85 11.39
C ALA A 166 6.91 8.56 12.90
N ARG A 167 7.85 9.09 13.71
CA ARG A 167 7.79 8.98 15.18
C ARG A 167 6.62 9.78 15.76
N ARG A 168 6.38 10.99 15.27
CA ARG A 168 5.25 11.83 15.69
C ARG A 168 3.93 11.12 15.42
N LEU A 169 3.72 10.62 14.20
CA LEU A 169 2.49 9.94 13.80
C LEU A 169 2.23 8.66 14.60
N VAL A 170 3.28 7.90 14.94
CA VAL A 170 3.15 6.75 15.85
C VAL A 170 2.75 7.20 17.27
N GLY A 171 3.32 8.29 17.79
CA GLY A 171 2.98 8.80 19.11
C GLY A 171 1.57 9.35 19.21
N GLU A 172 1.05 9.97 18.14
CA GLU A 172 -0.32 10.48 18.08
C GLU A 172 -1.39 9.39 17.98
N SER A 173 -1.00 8.17 17.66
CA SER A 173 -1.93 7.03 17.49
C SER A 173 -2.73 6.70 18.75
N GLU A 174 -2.22 7.05 19.93
CA GLU A 174 -2.86 6.78 21.22
C GLU A 174 -4.06 7.71 21.54
N GLY A 175 -4.19 8.85 20.82
CA GLY A 175 -5.22 9.87 21.06
C GLY A 175 -6.49 9.76 20.20
N ASN A 176 -6.61 8.77 19.33
CA ASN A 176 -7.62 8.75 18.26
C ASN A 176 -9.01 8.21 18.65
N ALA A 177 -9.25 7.87 19.93
CA ALA A 177 -10.53 7.25 20.35
C ALA A 177 -11.76 8.14 20.06
N GLU A 178 -11.66 9.45 20.22
CA GLU A 178 -12.74 10.39 19.93
C GLU A 178 -13.03 10.49 18.42
N LEU A 179 -11.98 10.53 17.59
CA LEU A 179 -12.10 10.61 16.14
C LEU A 179 -12.78 9.38 15.52
N VAL A 180 -12.57 8.19 16.09
CA VAL A 180 -13.14 6.95 15.56
C VAL A 180 -14.55 6.67 16.08
N SER A 181 -15.00 7.34 17.14
CA SER A 181 -16.33 7.11 17.71
C SER A 181 -17.47 7.26 16.70
N GLY A 182 -17.34 8.20 15.77
CA GLY A 182 -18.30 8.41 14.69
C GLY A 182 -18.31 7.33 13.61
N PHE A 183 -17.42 6.34 13.68
CA PHE A 183 -17.33 5.22 12.73
C PHE A 183 -17.80 3.89 13.34
N VAL A 184 -17.96 3.83 14.66
CA VAL A 184 -18.45 2.62 15.33
C VAL A 184 -19.90 2.36 14.94
N GLY A 185 -20.18 1.12 14.49
CA GLY A 185 -21.52 0.72 14.06
C GLY A 185 -21.87 1.12 12.63
N GLU A 186 -20.94 1.70 11.85
CA GLU A 186 -21.16 1.94 10.42
C GLU A 186 -21.45 0.62 9.67
N VAL A 187 -22.40 0.67 8.76
CA VAL A 187 -22.80 -0.49 7.94
C VAL A 187 -22.05 -0.58 6.63
N GLY A 188 -21.31 0.46 6.28
CA GLY A 188 -20.44 0.52 5.11
C GLY A 188 -19.66 1.82 5.03
N ILE A 189 -18.45 1.76 4.49
CA ILE A 189 -17.57 2.91 4.29
C ILE A 189 -17.04 2.89 2.86
N THR A 190 -17.05 4.05 2.21
CA THR A 190 -16.34 4.25 0.93
C THR A 190 -15.01 4.95 1.18
N VAL A 191 -13.94 4.44 0.60
CA VAL A 191 -12.61 5.05 0.68
C VAL A 191 -12.17 5.49 -0.71
N LEU A 192 -11.76 6.75 -0.84
CA LEU A 192 -11.33 7.32 -2.11
C LEU A 192 -9.87 7.73 -2.03
N GLY A 193 -9.11 7.39 -3.08
CA GLY A 193 -7.74 7.85 -3.28
C GLY A 193 -7.46 8.02 -4.77
N ARG A 194 -6.31 8.59 -5.13
CA ARG A 194 -5.88 8.69 -6.53
C ARG A 194 -4.35 8.74 -6.58
N GLY A 195 -3.76 8.35 -7.74
CA GLY A 195 -2.31 8.34 -7.89
C GLY A 195 -1.65 7.45 -6.84
N TYR A 196 -0.62 7.95 -6.20
CA TYR A 196 0.11 7.21 -5.16
C TYR A 196 -0.75 6.88 -3.94
N SER A 197 -1.67 7.77 -3.55
CA SER A 197 -2.54 7.57 -2.39
C SER A 197 -3.62 6.49 -2.60
N TYR A 198 -3.84 6.03 -3.84
CA TYR A 198 -4.79 4.94 -4.09
C TYR A 198 -4.37 3.63 -3.40
N ALA A 199 -3.06 3.37 -3.29
CA ALA A 199 -2.54 2.26 -2.51
C ALA A 199 -2.98 2.34 -1.04
N ASN A 200 -2.82 3.51 -0.42
CA ASN A 200 -3.27 3.77 0.94
C ASN A 200 -4.79 3.69 1.10
N ALA A 201 -5.57 4.13 0.11
CA ALA A 201 -7.02 3.97 0.14
C ALA A 201 -7.43 2.48 0.13
N LYS A 202 -6.79 1.66 -0.70
CA LYS A 202 -6.99 0.21 -0.72
C LYS A 202 -6.59 -0.45 0.60
N GLU A 203 -5.47 -0.03 1.16
CA GLU A 203 -4.99 -0.56 2.44
C GLU A 203 -5.87 -0.14 3.60
N THR A 204 -6.37 1.11 3.62
CA THR A 204 -7.36 1.58 4.61
C THR A 204 -8.60 0.68 4.61
N ALA A 205 -9.15 0.41 3.41
CA ALA A 205 -10.31 -0.47 3.28
C ALA A 205 -10.01 -1.87 3.80
N LEU A 206 -8.87 -2.46 3.40
CA LEU A 206 -8.47 -3.79 3.84
C LEU A 206 -8.32 -3.87 5.38
N LYS A 207 -7.62 -2.90 5.98
CA LYS A 207 -7.41 -2.89 7.43
C LYS A 207 -8.72 -2.77 8.21
N ILE A 208 -9.65 -1.92 7.79
CA ILE A 208 -10.96 -1.79 8.44
C ILE A 208 -11.77 -3.10 8.30
N GLN A 209 -11.78 -3.71 7.11
CA GLN A 209 -12.44 -4.99 6.88
C GLN A 209 -11.87 -6.10 7.78
N GLU A 210 -10.53 -6.22 7.84
CA GLU A 210 -9.85 -7.25 8.64
C GLU A 210 -10.08 -7.09 10.14
N THR A 211 -10.02 -5.85 10.65
CA THR A 211 -9.95 -5.61 12.09
C THR A 211 -11.27 -5.17 12.70
N SER A 212 -12.16 -4.54 11.92
CA SER A 212 -13.43 -3.97 12.44
C SER A 212 -14.68 -4.62 11.84
N ARG A 213 -14.53 -5.55 10.88
CA ARG A 213 -15.64 -6.27 10.21
C ARG A 213 -16.68 -5.36 9.55
N ILE A 214 -16.31 -4.14 9.22
CA ILE A 214 -17.15 -3.20 8.50
C ILE A 214 -16.92 -3.43 7.00
N PRO A 215 -17.97 -3.60 6.18
CA PRO A 215 -17.84 -3.59 4.72
C PRO A 215 -17.25 -2.27 4.23
N VAL A 216 -16.14 -2.32 3.53
CA VAL A 216 -15.47 -1.13 3.00
C VAL A 216 -15.11 -1.35 1.54
N GLN A 217 -15.35 -0.34 0.71
CA GLN A 217 -14.93 -0.36 -0.68
C GLN A 217 -13.97 0.81 -0.95
N ALA A 218 -12.87 0.53 -1.65
CA ALA A 218 -11.92 1.55 -2.04
C ALA A 218 -11.89 1.72 -3.55
N TYR A 219 -11.96 2.97 -3.99
CA TYR A 219 -11.95 3.34 -5.40
C TYR A 219 -10.89 4.41 -5.69
N SER A 220 -10.38 4.39 -6.91
CA SER A 220 -9.81 5.61 -7.49
C SER A 220 -10.93 6.64 -7.65
N ALA A 221 -10.68 7.88 -7.22
CA ALA A 221 -11.71 8.92 -7.28
C ALA A 221 -12.27 9.14 -8.70
N ALA A 222 -11.46 8.91 -9.74
CA ALA A 222 -11.93 8.97 -11.12
C ALA A 222 -12.90 7.82 -11.43
N GLU A 223 -12.53 6.57 -11.12
CA GLU A 223 -13.36 5.39 -11.33
C GLU A 223 -14.69 5.47 -10.54
N PHE A 224 -14.64 6.06 -9.35
CA PHE A 224 -15.82 6.24 -8.51
C PHE A 224 -16.95 7.02 -9.20
N LEU A 225 -16.60 8.01 -10.04
CA LEU A 225 -17.56 8.80 -10.78
C LEU A 225 -18.27 8.03 -11.91
N HIS A 226 -17.71 6.89 -12.35
CA HIS A 226 -18.22 6.09 -13.46
C HIS A 226 -19.22 5.00 -13.04
N GLY A 227 -19.91 5.19 -11.94
CA GLY A 227 -21.00 4.31 -11.48
C GLY A 227 -21.09 4.20 -9.97
N PRO A 228 -20.02 3.83 -9.25
CA PRO A 228 -20.09 3.60 -7.81
C PRO A 228 -20.62 4.77 -6.99
N ILE A 229 -20.44 6.01 -7.43
CA ILE A 229 -20.99 7.21 -6.77
C ILE A 229 -22.51 7.13 -6.57
N ALA A 230 -23.24 6.38 -7.40
CA ALA A 230 -24.69 6.19 -7.28
C ALA A 230 -25.10 5.40 -6.03
N THR A 231 -24.14 4.75 -5.34
CA THR A 231 -24.40 4.05 -4.08
C THR A 231 -24.41 4.96 -2.87
N LEU A 232 -23.99 6.22 -3.02
CA LEU A 232 -23.98 7.19 -1.93
C LEU A 232 -25.37 7.80 -1.69
N ASP A 233 -25.64 8.04 -0.43
CA ASP A 233 -26.77 8.83 0.08
C ASP A 233 -26.29 9.79 1.18
N LEU A 234 -27.24 10.48 1.82
CA LEU A 234 -26.95 11.47 2.86
C LEU A 234 -26.23 10.86 4.10
N GLU A 235 -26.49 9.58 4.39
CA GLU A 235 -25.92 8.87 5.55
C GLU A 235 -24.60 8.16 5.22
N SER A 236 -24.21 8.13 3.96
CA SER A 236 -23.01 7.43 3.53
C SER A 236 -21.72 8.03 4.12
N ARG A 237 -20.85 7.18 4.66
CA ARG A 237 -19.54 7.57 5.21
C ARG A 237 -18.47 7.47 4.13
N VAL A 238 -17.71 8.54 3.94
CA VAL A 238 -16.61 8.58 2.97
C VAL A 238 -15.32 8.98 3.65
N ILE A 239 -14.25 8.20 3.41
CA ILE A 239 -12.88 8.54 3.78
C ILE A 239 -12.13 8.90 2.52
N VAL A 240 -11.50 10.07 2.50
CA VAL A 240 -10.63 10.52 1.41
C VAL A 240 -9.20 10.42 1.87
N VAL A 241 -8.39 9.66 1.12
CA VAL A 241 -6.95 9.53 1.37
C VAL A 241 -6.22 10.40 0.35
N ALA A 242 -5.70 11.52 0.82
CA ALA A 242 -5.05 12.52 -0.02
C ALA A 242 -3.88 13.18 0.70
N PRO A 243 -2.65 12.89 0.27
CA PRO A 243 -1.44 13.49 0.82
C PRO A 243 -1.35 14.98 0.46
N PHE A 244 -0.28 15.61 0.96
CA PHE A 244 0.04 16.99 0.63
C PHE A 244 0.29 17.15 -0.89
N GLU A 245 -0.17 18.26 -1.46
CA GLU A 245 -0.02 18.64 -2.88
C GLU A 245 -0.58 17.66 -3.92
N SER A 246 -1.19 16.56 -3.52
CA SER A 246 -1.76 15.69 -4.52
C SER A 246 -2.89 16.42 -5.20
N LEU A 247 -2.81 16.68 -6.53
CA LEU A 247 -3.98 16.48 -7.28
C LEU A 247 -4.43 17.48 -8.28
N SER A 248 -4.72 16.88 -9.33
CA SER A 248 -5.42 17.35 -10.49
C SER A 248 -6.82 17.91 -10.16
N ILE A 249 -7.27 18.87 -10.94
CA ILE A 249 -8.63 19.40 -11.01
C ILE A 249 -9.70 18.28 -10.97
N GLY A 250 -9.41 17.12 -11.59
CA GLY A 250 -10.35 16.00 -11.63
C GLY A 250 -10.61 15.33 -10.27
N PHE A 251 -9.64 15.35 -9.34
CA PHE A 251 -9.88 14.82 -7.99
C PHE A 251 -10.78 15.76 -7.18
N GLN A 252 -10.48 17.05 -7.23
CA GLN A 252 -11.33 18.06 -6.57
C GLN A 252 -12.77 17.96 -7.05
N GLN A 253 -12.99 17.86 -8.36
CA GLN A 253 -14.34 17.69 -8.94
C GLN A 253 -15.04 16.43 -8.40
N ALA A 254 -14.31 15.32 -8.24
CA ALA A 254 -14.86 14.10 -7.67
C ALA A 254 -15.32 14.32 -6.21
N ILE A 255 -14.48 14.96 -5.41
CA ILE A 255 -14.83 15.25 -4.01
C ILE A 255 -15.98 16.23 -3.89
N ASP A 256 -16.04 17.24 -4.75
CA ASP A 256 -17.17 18.19 -4.75
C ASP A 256 -18.50 17.51 -5.11
N ARG A 257 -18.49 16.51 -6.00
CA ARG A 257 -19.67 15.68 -6.26
C ARG A 257 -20.07 14.83 -5.05
N VAL A 258 -19.10 14.25 -4.32
CA VAL A 258 -19.36 13.52 -3.07
C VAL A 258 -19.95 14.45 -2.02
N ARG A 259 -19.42 15.66 -1.86
CA ARG A 259 -19.92 16.70 -0.93
C ARG A 259 -21.37 17.10 -1.20
N ALA A 260 -21.80 17.06 -2.46
CA ALA A 260 -23.19 17.35 -2.84
C ALA A 260 -24.16 16.24 -2.38
N ILE A 261 -23.68 15.06 -2.04
CA ILE A 261 -24.49 13.91 -1.65
C ILE A 261 -24.43 13.70 -0.12
N THR A 262 -23.22 13.69 0.48
CA THR A 262 -23.06 13.45 1.92
C THR A 262 -22.14 14.48 2.57
N PRO A 263 -22.47 14.95 3.80
CA PRO A 263 -21.58 15.75 4.62
C PRO A 263 -20.57 14.90 5.42
N ARG A 264 -20.72 13.57 5.47
CA ARG A 264 -19.98 12.65 6.34
C ARG A 264 -18.64 12.26 5.71
N ILE A 265 -17.79 13.26 5.45
CA ILE A 265 -16.49 13.10 4.81
C ILE A 265 -15.37 13.25 5.86
N SER A 266 -14.42 12.33 5.81
CA SER A 266 -13.23 12.35 6.65
C SER A 266 -11.97 12.20 5.80
N TRP A 267 -10.84 12.73 6.30
CA TRP A 267 -9.59 12.79 5.54
C TRP A 267 -8.43 12.11 6.26
N ILE A 268 -7.67 11.33 5.51
CA ILE A 268 -6.30 10.91 5.87
C ILE A 268 -5.35 11.67 4.95
N GLY A 269 -4.36 12.33 5.56
CA GLY A 269 -3.43 13.21 4.87
C GLY A 269 -3.76 14.70 5.03
N LYS A 270 -2.82 15.54 4.62
CA LYS A 270 -2.86 17.00 4.79
C LYS A 270 -3.27 17.76 3.52
N SER A 271 -4.09 17.14 2.68
CA SER A 271 -4.59 17.81 1.48
C SER A 271 -5.31 19.13 1.80
N GLU A 272 -5.01 20.18 1.06
CA GLU A 272 -5.67 21.49 1.15
C GLU A 272 -7.13 21.48 0.69
N PHE A 273 -7.57 20.44 -0.03
CA PHE A 273 -8.93 20.31 -0.52
C PHE A 273 -9.96 19.96 0.55
N GLY A 274 -9.53 19.52 1.74
CA GLY A 274 -10.44 19.25 2.84
C GLY A 274 -10.95 20.53 3.49
N LYS A 275 -12.26 20.66 3.70
CA LYS A 275 -12.88 21.81 4.35
C LYS A 275 -12.71 21.77 5.87
N PRO A 276 -12.72 22.94 6.56
CA PRO A 276 -12.66 22.99 8.01
C PRO A 276 -13.79 22.27 8.75
N SER A 277 -14.94 22.08 8.08
CA SER A 277 -16.11 21.36 8.62
C SER A 277 -15.99 19.84 8.47
N GLU A 278 -14.99 19.34 7.76
CA GLU A 278 -14.78 17.91 7.53
C GLU A 278 -13.77 17.37 8.55
N THR A 279 -13.94 16.09 8.94
CA THR A 279 -13.09 15.47 9.97
C THR A 279 -11.70 15.16 9.43
N ARG A 280 -10.66 15.55 10.15
CA ARG A 280 -9.28 15.14 9.87
C ARG A 280 -8.89 13.98 10.77
N LEU A 281 -8.58 12.83 10.19
CA LEU A 281 -8.14 11.63 10.90
C LEU A 281 -6.63 11.65 11.19
N GLY A 282 -5.89 12.57 10.57
CA GLY A 282 -4.46 12.78 10.70
C GLY A 282 -3.77 12.91 9.36
N GLY A 283 -2.48 13.24 9.37
CA GLY A 283 -1.68 13.35 8.15
C GLY A 283 -0.27 13.82 8.41
N SER A 284 0.62 13.50 7.48
CA SER A 284 2.03 13.88 7.49
C SER A 284 2.23 15.36 7.15
N GLU A 285 3.24 15.96 7.77
CA GLU A 285 3.73 17.31 7.45
C GLU A 285 4.79 17.30 6.33
N VAL A 286 5.12 16.14 5.78
CA VAL A 286 6.07 16.05 4.66
C VAL A 286 5.42 16.64 3.41
N GLN A 287 6.06 17.69 2.85
CA GLN A 287 5.54 18.45 1.70
C GLN A 287 6.02 17.83 0.38
N ASP A 288 5.63 16.58 0.14
CA ASP A 288 5.88 15.84 -1.09
C ASP A 288 4.84 14.71 -1.19
N GLU A 289 4.20 14.56 -2.32
CA GLU A 289 3.11 13.60 -2.51
C GLU A 289 3.53 12.15 -2.20
N ILE A 290 4.69 11.73 -2.68
CA ILE A 290 5.14 10.35 -2.55
C ILE A 290 5.58 10.07 -1.11
N TRP A 291 6.41 10.96 -0.56
CA TRP A 291 6.93 10.81 0.81
C TRP A 291 5.85 10.96 1.87
N SER A 292 4.88 11.87 1.66
CA SER A 292 3.73 11.98 2.56
C SER A 292 2.81 10.75 2.46
N THR A 293 2.62 10.17 1.26
CA THR A 293 1.90 8.89 1.10
C THR A 293 2.54 7.77 1.94
N ILE A 294 3.88 7.69 1.96
CA ILE A 294 4.60 6.71 2.79
C ILE A 294 4.34 6.96 4.28
N ALA A 295 4.46 8.21 4.74
CA ALA A 295 4.23 8.56 6.14
C ALA A 295 2.76 8.38 6.57
N ASP A 296 1.80 8.75 5.72
CA ASP A 296 0.36 8.61 5.96
C ASP A 296 -0.10 7.14 6.08
N SER A 297 0.72 6.18 5.63
CA SER A 297 0.49 4.76 5.91
C SER A 297 0.41 4.44 7.41
N ILE A 298 1.09 5.22 8.25
CA ILE A 298 1.03 5.11 9.72
C ILE A 298 -0.33 5.57 10.24
N VAL A 299 -0.85 6.68 9.68
CA VAL A 299 -2.15 7.25 10.08
C VAL A 299 -3.29 6.27 9.83
N LEU A 300 -3.34 5.70 8.62
CA LEU A 300 -4.40 4.74 8.27
C LEU A 300 -4.40 3.49 9.16
N GLN A 301 -3.20 3.00 9.51
CA GLN A 301 -3.05 1.84 10.39
C GLN A 301 -3.48 2.17 11.82
N SER A 302 -3.10 3.34 12.32
CA SER A 302 -3.49 3.85 13.62
C SER A 302 -5.01 4.04 13.72
N PHE A 303 -5.63 4.60 12.67
CA PHE A 303 -7.07 4.75 12.56
C PHE A 303 -7.80 3.40 12.60
N ALA A 304 -7.37 2.44 11.77
CA ALA A 304 -7.99 1.11 11.73
C ALA A 304 -7.86 0.37 13.07
N ASN A 305 -6.69 0.47 13.72
CA ASN A 305 -6.46 -0.07 15.05
C ASN A 305 -7.40 0.55 16.09
N ALA A 306 -7.47 1.88 16.15
CA ALA A 306 -8.34 2.59 17.09
C ALA A 306 -9.82 2.26 16.87
N LEU A 307 -10.27 2.17 15.60
CA LEU A 307 -11.64 1.78 15.25
C LEU A 307 -11.98 0.36 15.71
N SER A 308 -11.06 -0.58 15.53
CA SER A 308 -11.21 -1.95 15.99
C SER A 308 -11.40 -2.02 17.51
N LEU A 309 -10.52 -1.34 18.26
CA LEU A 309 -10.60 -1.28 19.72
C LEU A 309 -11.88 -0.60 20.21
N ALA A 310 -12.28 0.52 19.60
CA ALA A 310 -13.53 1.22 19.91
C ALA A 310 -14.78 0.37 19.61
N SER A 311 -14.68 -0.55 18.65
CA SER A 311 -15.72 -1.52 18.31
C SER A 311 -15.71 -2.77 19.22
N GLY A 312 -14.84 -2.81 20.24
CA GLY A 312 -14.70 -3.95 21.16
C GLY A 312 -14.04 -5.19 20.54
N LEU A 313 -13.30 -5.01 19.45
CA LEU A 313 -12.64 -6.10 18.72
C LEU A 313 -11.13 -6.14 19.02
N ASN A 314 -10.50 -7.26 18.71
CA ASN A 314 -9.05 -7.43 18.84
C ASN A 314 -8.36 -7.31 17.47
N PRO A 315 -7.66 -6.18 17.18
CA PRO A 315 -7.01 -5.97 15.89
C PRO A 315 -5.81 -6.90 15.66
N ASP A 316 -5.20 -7.45 16.70
CA ASP A 316 -4.04 -8.34 16.58
C ASP A 316 -4.43 -9.78 16.19
N ALA A 317 -5.66 -10.19 16.54
CA ALA A 317 -6.17 -11.54 16.29
C ALA A 317 -7.63 -11.50 15.83
N PRO A 318 -7.92 -10.93 14.65
CA PRO A 318 -9.28 -10.86 14.14
C PRO A 318 -9.83 -12.27 13.85
N GLU A 319 -11.08 -12.51 14.24
CA GLU A 319 -11.75 -13.79 14.02
C GLU A 319 -11.86 -14.15 12.53
N GLY A 320 -11.65 -15.41 12.21
CA GLY A 320 -11.78 -15.94 10.84
C GLY A 320 -10.57 -15.67 9.96
N LEU A 321 -9.55 -14.98 10.45
CA LEU A 321 -8.31 -14.74 9.70
C LEU A 321 -7.14 -15.51 10.31
N SER A 322 -6.18 -15.84 9.46
CA SER A 322 -4.89 -16.44 9.84
C SER A 322 -3.75 -15.66 9.24
N LYS A 323 -2.57 -15.66 9.92
CA LYS A 323 -1.40 -14.91 9.49
C LYS A 323 -0.90 -15.29 8.09
N ILE A 324 -1.03 -16.54 7.72
CA ILE A 324 -0.68 -17.06 6.38
C ILE A 324 -1.93 -17.69 5.78
N THR A 325 -2.41 -17.11 4.70
CA THR A 325 -3.52 -17.69 3.93
C THR A 325 -2.96 -18.65 2.89
N LYS A 326 -3.26 -19.93 3.06
CA LYS A 326 -2.87 -20.99 2.08
C LYS A 326 -3.90 -21.04 0.96
N THR A 327 -3.71 -20.25 -0.08
CA THR A 327 -4.46 -20.37 -1.35
C THR A 327 -3.77 -21.39 -2.25
N ARG A 328 -4.55 -22.29 -2.84
CA ARG A 328 -4.07 -23.30 -3.81
C ARG A 328 -4.47 -22.90 -5.22
#